data_0cf0f1b68981abd73cabc978de965f5a
#
_entry.id   0cf0f1b68981abd73cabc978de965f5a
#
_cell.length_a   1.000
_cell.length_b   1.000
_cell.length_c   1.000
_cell.angle_alpha   90.00
_cell.angle_beta   90.00
_cell.angle_gamma   90.00
#
_symmetry.space_group_name_H-M   'P 1'
#
loop_
_entity.id
_entity.type
_entity.pdbx_description
1 polymer ?
#
loop_
_entity_poly.entity_id
_entity_poly.type
_entity_poly.pdbx_seq_one_letter_code
_entity_poly.pdbx_strand_id
1 'polypeptide(L)'
;ERTTMDQFAYMGDIGINAATEYENGTPLTDALYGIRYYMDFKDVDKQEKDAHPERMYFSRFASRFDMHRYFTEKVYEDERYVVYENPNSFPLAFGTNALVKNINFGVNNAVKNQDIILNSMEGAQKDQENYVEYFKPLAYGDVETENLVVEDVNKEKGTAIYKREDSTKEAIVRYRITPQTDLTYYFFVPASLNSEKEYSVLL
;
A
#
# COMPACT_ATOMS: atom_id res chain seq x y z
N GLU A 1 10.98 -9.94 -16.50
CA GLU A 1 10.17 -8.68 -16.45
C GLU A 1 8.77 -8.94 -15.92
N ARG A 2 7.99 -9.83 -16.53
CA ARG A 2 6.60 -10.11 -16.12
C ARG A 2 6.53 -10.59 -14.65
N THR A 3 7.43 -11.46 -14.24
CA THR A 3 7.47 -12.00 -12.88
C THR A 3 7.72 -10.93 -11.82
N THR A 4 8.54 -9.93 -12.12
CA THR A 4 8.81 -8.81 -11.21
C THR A 4 7.57 -7.93 -11.07
N MET A 5 6.89 -7.63 -12.18
CA MET A 5 5.65 -6.84 -12.19
C MET A 5 4.53 -7.54 -11.40
N ASP A 6 4.38 -8.85 -11.59
CA ASP A 6 3.42 -9.65 -10.83
C ASP A 6 3.72 -9.61 -9.33
N GLN A 7 4.99 -9.63 -8.94
CA GLN A 7 5.40 -9.55 -7.54
C GLN A 7 4.98 -8.21 -6.89
N PHE A 8 5.19 -7.09 -7.59
CA PHE A 8 4.72 -5.78 -7.10
C PHE A 8 3.20 -5.75 -6.97
N ALA A 9 2.47 -6.28 -7.96
CA ALA A 9 1.01 -6.35 -7.92
C ALA A 9 0.50 -7.20 -6.75
N TYR A 10 1.16 -8.32 -6.46
CA TYR A 10 0.81 -9.15 -5.28
C TYR A 10 1.06 -8.44 -3.96
N MET A 11 1.96 -7.48 -3.91
CA MET A 11 2.26 -6.68 -2.71
C MET A 11 1.43 -5.41 -2.58
N GLY A 12 0.59 -5.10 -3.56
CA GLY A 12 -0.35 -3.99 -3.50
C GLY A 12 -0.03 -2.82 -4.42
N ASP A 13 1.02 -2.90 -5.20
CA ASP A 13 1.41 -1.87 -6.16
C ASP A 13 0.82 -2.10 -7.55
N ILE A 14 0.80 -1.04 -8.34
CA ILE A 14 0.24 -1.10 -9.68
C ILE A 14 1.29 -1.63 -10.65
N GLY A 15 1.03 -2.79 -11.25
CA GLY A 15 1.79 -3.29 -12.40
C GLY A 15 1.13 -2.84 -13.70
N ILE A 16 1.71 -1.86 -14.39
CA ILE A 16 1.29 -1.44 -15.72
C ILE A 16 2.20 -2.08 -16.76
N ASN A 17 1.73 -2.23 -18.00
CA ASN A 17 2.51 -2.77 -19.10
C ASN A 17 3.93 -2.15 -19.18
N ALA A 18 4.93 -2.94 -18.83
CA ALA A 18 6.35 -2.60 -18.81
C ALA A 18 6.80 -1.54 -17.78
N ALA A 19 5.95 -1.14 -16.84
CA ALA A 19 6.31 -0.25 -15.75
C ALA A 19 5.69 -0.73 -14.42
N THR A 20 6.32 -0.38 -13.33
CA THR A 20 5.80 -0.57 -11.98
C THR A 20 5.83 0.78 -11.27
N GLU A 21 4.70 1.18 -10.71
CA GLU A 21 4.61 2.36 -9.86
C GLU A 21 4.58 1.90 -8.41
N TYR A 22 5.56 2.31 -7.63
CA TYR A 22 5.65 2.00 -6.21
C TYR A 22 5.02 3.15 -5.40
N GLU A 23 3.70 3.11 -5.25
CA GLU A 23 2.94 4.15 -4.58
C GLU A 23 2.31 3.70 -3.26
N ASN A 24 1.98 2.42 -3.17
CA ASN A 24 1.23 1.84 -2.06
C ASN A 24 2.11 1.02 -1.11
N GLY A 25 3.37 1.36 -1.02
CA GLY A 25 4.30 0.65 -0.16
C GLY A 25 3.88 0.63 1.32
N THR A 26 4.36 -0.37 2.03
CA THR A 26 4.30 -0.47 3.49
C THR A 26 5.73 -0.52 4.03
N PRO A 27 5.96 -0.39 5.34
CA PRO A 27 7.30 -0.56 5.91
C PRO A 27 7.96 -1.89 5.54
N LEU A 28 7.14 -2.93 5.35
CA LEU A 28 7.64 -4.23 4.92
C LEU A 28 8.10 -4.23 3.47
N THR A 29 7.28 -3.71 2.55
CA THR A 29 7.67 -3.64 1.13
C THR A 29 8.84 -2.70 0.93
N ASP A 30 8.93 -1.60 1.68
CA ASP A 30 10.09 -0.72 1.69
C ASP A 30 11.37 -1.48 2.08
N ALA A 31 11.28 -2.30 3.13
CA ALA A 31 12.41 -3.13 3.57
C ALA A 31 12.81 -4.15 2.49
N LEU A 32 11.83 -4.90 1.98
CA LEU A 32 12.06 -5.97 0.97
C LEU A 32 12.64 -5.43 -0.35
N TYR A 33 12.19 -4.27 -0.79
CA TYR A 33 12.68 -3.64 -2.03
C TYR A 33 13.94 -2.82 -1.82
N GLY A 34 14.47 -2.79 -0.60
CA GLY A 34 15.69 -2.08 -0.27
C GLY A 34 15.56 -0.56 -0.35
N ILE A 35 14.35 -0.03 -0.12
CA ILE A 35 14.13 1.41 -0.05
C ILE A 35 14.81 1.95 1.20
N ARG A 36 15.98 2.49 0.99
CA ARG A 36 16.83 2.96 2.08
C ARG A 36 16.60 4.41 2.44
N TYR A 37 16.30 5.23 1.46
CA TYR A 37 16.10 6.66 1.67
C TYR A 37 14.75 7.09 1.15
N TYR A 38 14.11 7.95 1.91
CA TYR A 38 12.90 8.67 1.52
C TYR A 38 13.22 10.16 1.47
N MET A 39 12.97 10.77 0.33
CA MET A 39 13.13 12.20 0.14
C MET A 39 11.76 12.87 0.11
N ASP A 40 11.54 13.75 1.07
CA ASP A 40 10.36 14.57 1.14
C ASP A 40 10.65 16.00 0.70
N PHE A 41 9.67 16.63 0.06
CA PHE A 41 9.79 18.01 -0.42
C PHE A 41 9.20 18.94 0.63
N LYS A 42 10.00 19.91 1.04
CA LYS A 42 9.48 21.01 1.87
C LYS A 42 8.49 21.85 1.08
N ASP A 43 7.60 22.52 1.81
CA ASP A 43 6.61 23.38 1.21
C ASP A 43 7.25 24.50 0.38
N VAL A 44 7.10 24.40 -0.95
CA VAL A 44 7.44 25.49 -1.85
C VAL A 44 6.30 26.50 -1.81
N ASP A 45 6.60 27.71 -1.42
CA ASP A 45 5.65 28.79 -1.34
C ASP A 45 4.85 28.92 -2.66
N LYS A 46 3.57 29.26 -2.54
CA LYS A 46 2.73 29.54 -3.70
C LYS A 46 3.33 30.63 -4.59
N GLN A 47 4.00 31.62 -3.98
CA GLN A 47 4.67 32.69 -4.71
C GLN A 47 5.80 32.16 -5.61
N GLU A 48 6.57 31.17 -5.16
CA GLU A 48 7.60 30.54 -5.99
C GLU A 48 7.01 29.75 -7.15
N LYS A 49 5.89 29.08 -6.94
CA LYS A 49 5.20 28.36 -8.00
C LYS A 49 4.61 29.30 -9.05
N ASP A 50 4.03 30.39 -8.60
CA ASP A 50 3.45 31.40 -9.48
C ASP A 50 4.55 32.17 -10.28
N ALA A 51 5.73 32.37 -9.67
CA ALA A 51 6.87 33.02 -10.31
C ALA A 51 7.60 32.12 -11.32
N HIS A 52 7.52 30.81 -11.16
CA HIS A 52 8.23 29.82 -11.99
C HIS A 52 7.31 28.69 -12.45
N PRO A 53 6.24 28.98 -13.21
CA PRO A 53 5.29 27.97 -13.67
C PRO A 53 5.91 26.94 -14.63
N GLU A 54 7.06 27.24 -15.23
CA GLU A 54 7.81 26.35 -16.10
C GLU A 54 8.55 25.22 -15.34
N ARG A 55 8.68 25.35 -14.01
CA ARG A 55 9.34 24.32 -13.20
C ARG A 55 8.39 23.20 -12.87
N MET A 56 8.83 21.96 -13.09
CA MET A 56 8.12 20.80 -12.59
C MET A 56 8.27 20.75 -11.06
N TYR A 57 7.18 21.06 -10.37
CA TYR A 57 7.06 20.81 -8.95
C TYR A 57 6.44 19.42 -8.78
N PHE A 58 7.18 18.51 -8.18
CA PHE A 58 6.63 17.21 -7.85
C PHE A 58 5.45 17.40 -6.89
N SER A 59 4.40 16.59 -7.09
CA SER A 59 3.24 16.61 -6.21
C SER A 59 3.71 16.35 -4.78
N ARG A 60 3.27 17.19 -3.86
CA ARG A 60 3.60 17.07 -2.43
C ARG A 60 2.84 16.00 -1.72
N PHE A 61 1.80 15.54 -2.33
CA PHE A 61 1.01 14.46 -1.77
C PHE A 61 1.76 13.17 -2.03
N ALA A 62 2.78 12.92 -1.19
CA ALA A 62 3.21 11.56 -1.02
C ALA A 62 1.96 10.76 -0.65
N SER A 63 1.66 9.73 -1.40
CA SER A 63 0.62 8.77 -1.06
C SER A 63 0.88 8.07 0.29
N ARG A 64 2.04 8.33 0.88
CA ARG A 64 2.59 7.65 2.05
C ARG A 64 2.76 8.63 3.22
N PHE A 65 1.74 8.70 4.08
CA PHE A 65 1.80 9.47 5.34
C PHE A 65 2.51 8.74 6.48
N ASP A 66 2.73 7.44 6.33
CA ASP A 66 3.37 6.59 7.33
C ASP A 66 4.90 6.71 7.36
N MET A 67 5.53 7.27 6.31
CA MET A 67 6.98 7.37 6.17
C MET A 67 7.64 8.09 7.35
N HIS A 68 7.08 9.20 7.79
CA HIS A 68 7.60 9.96 8.93
C HIS A 68 7.55 9.19 10.25
N ARG A 69 6.73 8.16 10.35
CA ARG A 69 6.64 7.31 11.52
C ARG A 69 7.72 6.24 11.56
N TYR A 70 8.11 5.73 10.40
CA TYR A 70 9.05 4.63 10.27
C TYR A 70 10.44 5.07 9.85
N PHE A 71 10.55 6.15 9.10
CA PHE A 71 11.81 6.76 8.70
C PHE A 71 12.05 7.97 9.59
N THR A 72 12.58 7.73 10.76
CA THR A 72 12.72 8.77 11.80
C THR A 72 14.08 9.44 11.79
N GLU A 73 15.08 8.83 11.17
CA GLU A 73 16.42 9.38 11.10
C GLU A 73 16.56 10.33 9.90
N LYS A 74 16.68 11.60 10.21
CA LYS A 74 16.94 12.64 9.23
C LYS A 74 18.43 12.67 8.93
N VAL A 75 18.82 12.32 7.70
CA VAL A 75 20.23 12.27 7.27
C VAL A 75 20.64 13.46 6.43
N TYR A 76 19.69 14.19 5.88
CA TYR A 76 19.96 15.41 5.12
C TYR A 76 18.76 16.37 5.19
N GLU A 77 19.04 17.67 5.18
CA GLU A 77 18.01 18.70 5.08
C GLU A 77 18.62 19.98 4.48
N ASP A 78 17.91 20.56 3.53
CA ASP A 78 18.17 21.91 3.00
C ASP A 78 16.87 22.73 2.93
N GLU A 79 16.86 23.80 2.15
CA GLU A 79 15.69 24.66 1.99
C GLU A 79 14.52 23.97 1.26
N ARG A 80 14.81 22.95 0.42
CA ARG A 80 13.84 22.30 -0.47
C ARG A 80 13.51 20.87 -0.08
N TYR A 81 14.48 20.16 0.50
CA TYR A 81 14.39 18.73 0.71
C TYR A 81 14.69 18.36 2.15
N VAL A 82 14.08 17.27 2.54
CA VAL A 82 14.45 16.52 3.72
C VAL A 82 14.63 15.05 3.31
N VAL A 83 15.69 14.41 3.75
CA VAL A 83 15.95 13.00 3.46
C VAL A 83 16.00 12.22 4.77
N TYR A 84 15.20 11.18 4.83
CA TYR A 84 15.13 10.25 5.94
C TYR A 84 15.73 8.90 5.55
N GLU A 85 16.39 8.24 6.50
CA GLU A 85 16.90 6.89 6.31
C GLU A 85 15.93 5.85 6.88
N ASN A 86 15.74 4.75 6.14
CA ASN A 86 15.05 3.57 6.58
C ASN A 86 16.05 2.61 7.23
N PRO A 87 16.06 2.47 8.56
CA PRO A 87 17.00 1.60 9.24
C PRO A 87 16.72 0.11 8.98
N ASN A 88 15.54 -0.21 8.47
CA ASN A 88 15.09 -1.59 8.24
C ASN A 88 15.24 -2.03 6.77
N SER A 89 15.86 -1.23 5.91
CA SER A 89 16.03 -1.61 4.51
C SER A 89 16.94 -2.84 4.37
N PHE A 90 16.48 -3.83 3.60
CA PHE A 90 17.27 -5.02 3.34
C PHE A 90 18.38 -4.73 2.31
N PRO A 91 19.52 -5.41 2.41
CA PRO A 91 20.54 -5.33 1.39
C PRO A 91 20.04 -5.98 0.08
N LEU A 92 20.70 -5.65 -1.03
CA LEU A 92 20.35 -6.18 -2.36
C LEU A 92 20.30 -7.71 -2.43
N ALA A 93 21.07 -8.38 -1.57
CA ALA A 93 21.07 -9.82 -1.44
C ALA A 93 21.13 -10.21 0.05
N PHE A 94 20.28 -11.13 0.44
CA PHE A 94 20.22 -11.66 1.80
C PHE A 94 19.78 -13.11 1.79
N GLY A 95 20.15 -13.83 2.85
CA GLY A 95 19.74 -15.21 3.04
C GLY A 95 18.36 -15.29 3.71
N THR A 96 17.55 -16.26 3.27
CA THR A 96 16.24 -16.52 3.87
C THR A 96 15.91 -18.01 3.85
N ASN A 97 14.80 -18.40 4.46
CA ASN A 97 14.35 -19.79 4.43
C ASN A 97 13.93 -20.25 3.04
N ALA A 98 14.15 -21.50 2.71
CA ALA A 98 13.80 -22.10 1.42
C ALA A 98 12.29 -22.12 1.15
N LEU A 99 11.44 -21.94 2.15
CA LEU A 99 9.99 -21.85 2.00
C LEU A 99 9.56 -20.71 1.08
N VAL A 100 10.36 -19.65 0.98
CA VAL A 100 10.10 -18.52 0.05
C VAL A 100 9.93 -18.99 -1.40
N LYS A 101 10.57 -20.09 -1.79
CA LYS A 101 10.44 -20.65 -3.15
C LYS A 101 9.07 -21.23 -3.46
N ASN A 102 8.31 -21.57 -2.44
CA ASN A 102 7.02 -22.24 -2.55
C ASN A 102 5.84 -21.34 -2.19
N ILE A 103 6.05 -20.04 -2.11
CA ILE A 103 4.98 -19.09 -1.80
C ILE A 103 3.94 -19.09 -2.91
N ASN A 104 2.69 -19.25 -2.51
CA ASN A 104 1.53 -19.05 -3.37
C ASN A 104 0.79 -17.79 -2.92
N PHE A 105 0.98 -16.71 -3.66
CA PHE A 105 0.30 -15.45 -3.38
C PHE A 105 -1.16 -15.49 -3.80
N GLY A 106 -2.03 -15.00 -2.93
CA GLY A 106 -3.43 -14.75 -3.26
C GLY A 106 -3.56 -13.50 -4.12
N VAL A 107 -4.30 -13.59 -5.20
CA VAL A 107 -4.71 -12.42 -5.99
C VAL A 107 -5.68 -11.61 -5.13
N ASN A 108 -5.56 -10.29 -5.13
CA ASN A 108 -6.44 -9.37 -4.39
C ASN A 108 -6.32 -9.39 -2.86
N ASN A 109 -5.20 -9.75 -2.31
CA ASN A 109 -4.97 -9.62 -0.87
C ASN A 109 -3.50 -9.27 -0.54
N ALA A 110 -3.09 -8.09 -0.92
CA ALA A 110 -1.73 -7.61 -0.76
C ALA A 110 -1.22 -7.67 0.69
N VAL A 111 -2.08 -7.34 1.64
CA VAL A 111 -1.72 -7.35 3.07
C VAL A 111 -1.44 -8.77 3.56
N LYS A 112 -2.27 -9.75 3.20
CA LYS A 112 -2.01 -11.15 3.53
C LYS A 112 -0.80 -11.73 2.79
N ASN A 113 -0.54 -11.27 1.59
CA ASN A 113 0.66 -11.69 0.86
C ASN A 113 1.93 -11.21 1.56
N GLN A 114 1.90 -10.04 2.18
CA GLN A 114 2.99 -9.52 2.99
C GLN A 114 3.22 -10.36 4.25
N ASP A 115 2.16 -10.80 4.92
CA ASP A 115 2.27 -11.75 6.04
C ASP A 115 2.87 -13.08 5.59
N ILE A 116 2.44 -13.61 4.45
CA ILE A 116 2.94 -14.87 3.90
C ILE A 116 4.43 -14.78 3.61
N ILE A 117 4.90 -13.71 2.97
CA ILE A 117 6.32 -13.60 2.62
C ILE A 117 7.19 -13.50 3.86
N LEU A 118 6.82 -12.69 4.86
CA LEU A 118 7.58 -12.58 6.11
C LEU A 118 7.69 -13.91 6.83
N ASN A 119 6.56 -14.56 7.06
CA ASN A 119 6.55 -15.85 7.72
C ASN A 119 7.36 -16.91 6.96
N SER A 120 7.25 -16.94 5.63
CA SER A 120 8.05 -17.86 4.81
C SER A 120 9.54 -17.58 4.90
N MET A 121 9.94 -16.32 5.00
CA MET A 121 11.34 -15.94 5.20
C MET A 121 11.89 -16.43 6.54
N GLU A 122 11.05 -16.47 7.58
CA GLU A 122 11.37 -16.97 8.91
C GLU A 122 11.21 -18.49 9.04
N GLY A 123 10.66 -19.14 8.06
CA GLY A 123 10.44 -20.58 8.07
C GLY A 123 9.11 -21.03 8.66
N ALA A 124 8.16 -20.10 8.79
CA ALA A 124 6.81 -20.40 9.28
C ALA A 124 5.82 -20.55 8.10
N GLN A 125 4.86 -21.44 8.27
CA GLN A 125 3.75 -21.63 7.34
C GLN A 125 2.43 -21.36 8.04
N LYS A 126 1.43 -20.99 7.26
CA LYS A 126 0.07 -20.81 7.77
C LYS A 126 -0.38 -22.05 8.58
N ASP A 127 -1.10 -21.80 9.64
CA ASP A 127 -1.60 -22.83 10.59
C ASP A 127 -0.51 -23.49 11.47
N GLN A 128 0.71 -23.00 11.44
CA GLN A 128 1.74 -23.39 12.40
C GLN A 128 1.77 -22.44 13.61
N GLU A 129 2.19 -22.94 14.76
CA GLU A 129 2.25 -22.18 16.01
C GLU A 129 3.16 -20.93 15.92
N ASN A 130 4.19 -20.99 15.10
CA ASN A 130 5.13 -19.90 14.88
C ASN A 130 4.71 -18.91 13.78
N TYR A 131 3.50 -19.08 13.17
CA TYR A 131 3.00 -18.13 12.19
C TYR A 131 2.49 -16.86 12.89
N VAL A 132 2.93 -15.71 12.41
CA VAL A 132 2.57 -14.40 12.97
C VAL A 132 1.72 -13.61 11.98
N GLU A 133 0.59 -13.11 12.42
CA GLU A 133 -0.20 -12.11 11.68
C GLU A 133 0.34 -10.71 12.02
N TYR A 134 1.20 -10.17 11.15
CA TYR A 134 1.74 -8.82 11.31
C TYR A 134 0.70 -7.76 11.01
N PHE A 135 -0.17 -8.04 10.03
CA PHE A 135 -1.29 -7.19 9.70
C PHE A 135 -2.59 -7.79 10.22
N LYS A 136 -3.17 -7.14 11.19
CA LYS A 136 -4.43 -7.59 11.79
C LYS A 136 -5.61 -6.86 11.14
N PRO A 137 -6.68 -7.58 10.77
CA PRO A 137 -7.86 -6.93 10.24
C PRO A 137 -8.48 -6.00 11.29
N LEU A 138 -8.83 -4.79 10.87
CA LEU A 138 -9.61 -3.88 11.68
C LEU A 138 -11.09 -4.19 11.51
N ALA A 139 -11.78 -4.37 12.63
CA ALA A 139 -13.23 -4.47 12.60
C ALA A 139 -13.83 -3.11 12.19
N TYR A 140 -14.78 -3.15 11.27
CA TYR A 140 -15.56 -1.98 10.87
C TYR A 140 -17.04 -2.23 11.19
N GLY A 141 -17.78 -1.13 11.40
CA GLY A 141 -19.20 -1.15 11.68
C GLY A 141 -20.04 -1.42 10.42
N ASP A 142 -21.25 -0.91 10.43
CA ASP A 142 -22.15 -1.04 9.28
C ASP A 142 -21.56 -0.35 8.05
N VAL A 143 -21.79 -0.98 6.90
CA VAL A 143 -21.40 -0.45 5.59
C VAL A 143 -22.62 0.20 4.96
N GLU A 144 -22.53 1.47 4.66
CA GLU A 144 -23.56 2.21 3.94
C GLU A 144 -23.18 2.29 2.46
N THR A 145 -24.16 2.09 1.58
CA THR A 145 -23.97 2.14 0.13
C THR A 145 -24.96 3.10 -0.53
N GLU A 146 -24.47 3.85 -1.52
CA GLU A 146 -25.32 4.68 -2.38
C GLU A 146 -25.07 4.28 -3.83
N ASN A 147 -26.14 4.09 -4.61
CA ASN A 147 -26.11 3.65 -6.01
C ASN A 147 -25.27 2.37 -6.24
N LEU A 148 -25.35 1.44 -5.27
CA LEU A 148 -24.64 0.16 -5.30
C LEU A 148 -25.52 -0.96 -4.77
N VAL A 149 -25.52 -2.08 -5.48
CA VAL A 149 -25.98 -3.37 -4.99
C VAL A 149 -24.80 -4.19 -4.53
N VAL A 150 -24.93 -4.81 -3.38
CA VAL A 150 -23.95 -5.79 -2.89
C VAL A 150 -24.28 -7.13 -3.54
N GLU A 151 -23.41 -7.60 -4.44
CA GLU A 151 -23.62 -8.88 -5.13
C GLU A 151 -23.12 -10.06 -4.30
N ASP A 152 -21.99 -9.90 -3.63
CA ASP A 152 -21.40 -10.96 -2.80
C ASP A 152 -20.60 -10.37 -1.66
N VAL A 153 -20.69 -10.99 -0.48
CA VAL A 153 -19.89 -10.68 0.70
C VAL A 153 -19.25 -11.95 1.22
N ASN A 154 -17.97 -12.08 1.06
CA ASN A 154 -17.20 -13.16 1.65
C ASN A 154 -16.48 -12.67 2.90
N LYS A 155 -17.10 -12.84 4.07
CA LYS A 155 -16.52 -12.39 5.35
C LYS A 155 -15.24 -13.11 5.73
N GLU A 156 -15.06 -14.36 5.33
CA GLU A 156 -13.85 -15.13 5.60
C GLU A 156 -12.65 -14.60 4.81
N LYS A 157 -12.90 -14.19 3.57
CA LYS A 157 -11.87 -13.60 2.70
C LYS A 157 -11.73 -12.09 2.88
N GLY A 158 -12.66 -11.46 3.61
CA GLY A 158 -12.72 -10.01 3.75
C GLY A 158 -12.97 -9.29 2.41
N THR A 159 -13.72 -9.92 1.49
CA THR A 159 -14.01 -9.36 0.17
C THR A 159 -15.50 -9.09 0.00
N ALA A 160 -15.83 -8.03 -0.71
CA ALA A 160 -17.19 -7.73 -1.11
C ALA A 160 -17.21 -7.29 -2.58
N ILE A 161 -18.22 -7.70 -3.31
CA ILE A 161 -18.44 -7.31 -4.70
C ILE A 161 -19.63 -6.35 -4.74
N TYR A 162 -19.36 -5.16 -5.24
CA TYR A 162 -20.36 -4.12 -5.40
C TYR A 162 -20.60 -3.86 -6.90
N LYS A 163 -21.85 -3.75 -7.28
CA LYS A 163 -22.26 -3.40 -8.64
C LYS A 163 -23.01 -2.08 -8.63
N ARG A 164 -22.59 -1.18 -9.51
CA ARG A 164 -23.29 0.10 -9.68
C ARG A 164 -24.68 -0.13 -10.29
N GLU A 165 -25.71 0.47 -9.68
CA GLU A 165 -27.08 0.40 -10.19
C GLU A 165 -27.31 1.31 -11.39
N ASP A 166 -26.89 2.56 -11.29
CA ASP A 166 -26.98 3.57 -12.33
C ASP A 166 -25.58 4.04 -12.73
N SER A 167 -25.15 3.68 -13.93
CA SER A 167 -23.79 4.00 -14.43
C SER A 167 -23.56 5.49 -14.65
N THR A 168 -24.61 6.31 -14.67
CA THR A 168 -24.52 7.76 -14.88
C THR A 168 -24.33 8.55 -13.59
N LYS A 169 -24.52 7.89 -12.43
CA LYS A 169 -24.39 8.51 -11.11
C LYS A 169 -23.15 8.02 -10.38
N GLU A 170 -22.66 8.82 -9.48
CA GLU A 170 -21.61 8.43 -8.55
C GLU A 170 -22.08 7.24 -7.68
N ALA A 171 -21.14 6.38 -7.32
CA ALA A 171 -21.39 5.25 -6.44
C ALA A 171 -20.47 5.35 -5.23
N ILE A 172 -21.04 5.22 -4.03
CA ILE A 172 -20.32 5.46 -2.77
C ILE A 172 -20.49 4.27 -1.85
N VAL A 173 -19.38 3.85 -1.24
CA VAL A 173 -19.35 2.92 -0.11
C VAL A 173 -18.77 3.65 1.09
N ARG A 174 -19.46 3.65 2.22
CA ARG A 174 -18.98 4.24 3.47
C ARG A 174 -18.75 3.15 4.51
N TYR A 175 -17.52 3.09 4.99
CA TYR A 175 -17.14 2.24 6.11
C TYR A 175 -16.99 3.10 7.36
N ARG A 176 -17.66 2.74 8.44
CA ARG A 176 -17.43 3.39 9.73
C ARG A 176 -16.35 2.65 10.48
N ILE A 177 -15.19 3.27 10.61
CA ILE A 177 -14.02 2.72 11.28
C ILE A 177 -13.79 3.50 12.57
N THR A 178 -13.56 2.79 13.67
CA THR A 178 -13.18 3.37 14.95
C THR A 178 -11.78 2.88 15.29
N PRO A 179 -10.74 3.70 15.11
CA PRO A 179 -9.39 3.34 15.48
C PRO A 179 -9.30 3.01 16.97
N GLN A 180 -8.71 1.88 17.33
CA GLN A 180 -8.55 1.45 18.72
C GLN A 180 -7.16 1.70 19.27
N THR A 181 -6.22 2.01 18.39
CA THR A 181 -4.81 2.23 18.73
C THR A 181 -4.27 3.40 17.90
N ASP A 182 -3.15 3.94 18.32
CA ASP A 182 -2.38 4.95 17.57
C ASP A 182 -1.41 4.30 16.56
N LEU A 183 -1.82 3.22 15.93
CA LEU A 183 -1.05 2.55 14.88
C LEU A 183 -1.47 3.06 13.50
N THR A 184 -0.62 2.83 12.50
CA THR A 184 -0.97 3.09 11.11
C THR A 184 -1.95 2.04 10.62
N TYR A 185 -3.01 2.49 9.97
CA TYR A 185 -4.01 1.64 9.35
C TYR A 185 -3.85 1.69 7.84
N TYR A 186 -3.93 0.53 7.20
CA TYR A 186 -3.84 0.40 5.75
C TYR A 186 -5.21 -0.01 5.20
N PHE A 187 -5.68 0.73 4.23
CA PHE A 187 -6.88 0.40 3.48
C PHE A 187 -6.46 -0.08 2.09
N PHE A 188 -6.88 -1.27 1.73
CA PHE A 188 -6.55 -1.87 0.44
C PHE A 188 -7.81 -2.11 -0.38
N VAL A 189 -7.87 -1.52 -1.55
CA VAL A 189 -8.90 -1.78 -2.56
C VAL A 189 -8.22 -2.48 -3.73
N PRO A 190 -8.54 -3.76 -3.98
CA PRO A 190 -7.99 -4.45 -5.13
C PRO A 190 -8.52 -3.80 -6.41
N ALA A 191 -7.64 -3.17 -7.18
CA ALA A 191 -7.97 -2.68 -8.51
C ALA A 191 -7.88 -3.84 -9.51
N SER A 192 -8.87 -3.98 -10.36
CA SER A 192 -8.74 -4.84 -11.52
C SER A 192 -7.79 -4.14 -12.51
N LEU A 193 -6.75 -4.84 -12.93
CA LEU A 193 -5.73 -4.36 -13.88
C LEU A 193 -6.30 -3.85 -15.22
N ASN A 194 -7.58 -4.07 -15.48
CA ASN A 194 -8.26 -3.67 -16.71
C ASN A 194 -9.36 -2.61 -16.49
N SER A 195 -9.42 -1.98 -15.31
CA SER A 195 -10.46 -0.98 -15.10
C SER A 195 -9.90 0.42 -15.29
N GLU A 196 -10.35 1.13 -16.30
CA GLU A 196 -10.20 2.59 -16.45
C GLU A 196 -11.01 3.37 -15.40
N LYS A 197 -11.21 2.78 -14.22
CA LYS A 197 -12.05 3.35 -13.18
C LYS A 197 -11.19 4.07 -12.17
N GLU A 198 -11.49 5.32 -11.97
CA GLU A 198 -10.93 6.12 -10.89
C GLU A 198 -11.65 5.78 -9.57
N TYR A 199 -10.87 5.63 -8.52
CA TYR A 199 -11.37 5.49 -7.16
C TYR A 199 -10.85 6.67 -6.34
N SER A 200 -11.73 7.29 -5.59
CA SER A 200 -11.36 8.31 -4.61
C SER A 200 -11.66 7.78 -3.22
N VAL A 201 -10.70 7.89 -2.32
CA VAL A 201 -10.89 7.61 -0.90
C VAL A 201 -10.97 8.94 -0.17
N LEU A 202 -12.09 9.18 0.49
CA LEU A 202 -12.29 10.32 1.39
C LEU A 202 -12.23 9.80 2.83
N LEU A 203 -11.35 10.37 3.64
CA LEU A 203 -11.17 10.07 5.05
C LEU A 203 -11.81 11.17 5.90
#